data_884c4a682973d5a1f7f3e99f939cd931
#
_entry.id   884c4a682973d5a1f7f3e99f939cd931
#
_cell.length_a   1.000
_cell.length_b   1.000
_cell.length_c   1.000
_cell.angle_alpha   90.00
_cell.angle_beta   90.00
_cell.angle_gamma   90.00
#
_symmetry.space_group_name_H-M   'P 1'
#
loop_
_entity.id
_entity.type
_entity.pdbx_description
1 polymer ?
#
loop_
_entity_poly.entity_id
_entity_poly.type
_entity_poly.pdbx_seq_one_letter_code
_entity_poly.pdbx_strand_id
1 'polypeptide(L)'
;MKERKVQRSFRREREMEHTGMKICIRMDDITPDMDWKKFLRFKELCDLYQVKPLIGIVPKNEDKALQIDAPRADFWDYIRQLQKEGWLIAQHGYTHVYATKEAGLFPLNGFSEFAGVEYSEQYEAIKLGQDIFREHGIETDIFMAPGHSYDKHTFKALQNLNYWRITDGFGKRPYFRHNMIFYPISHSQKSALKAKSGYTTFVVHTNMMNDNDFKRYKHLFRKYQGRFVSYSELFQIEPVYRGFLKAAGEYLMAYAKHIILRAVVKRKAK
;
A
#
# COMPACT_ATOMS: atom_id res chain seq x y z
N MET A 1 16.72 -5.85 45.79
CA MET A 1 15.28 -5.52 45.53
C MET A 1 15.09 -4.48 44.42
N LYS A 2 15.95 -3.45 44.32
CA LYS A 2 15.93 -2.44 43.22
C LYS A 2 16.21 -3.03 41.83
N GLU A 3 17.20 -3.88 41.68
CA GLU A 3 17.60 -4.48 40.38
C GLU A 3 16.49 -5.37 39.77
N ARG A 4 15.79 -6.15 40.57
CA ARG A 4 14.65 -6.96 40.10
C ARG A 4 13.45 -6.09 39.64
N LYS A 5 13.25 -4.90 40.20
CA LYS A 5 12.23 -3.95 39.73
C LYS A 5 12.64 -3.31 38.41
N VAL A 6 13.92 -2.96 38.25
CA VAL A 6 14.47 -2.41 37.02
C VAL A 6 14.42 -3.43 35.88
N GLN A 7 14.86 -4.69 36.13
CA GLN A 7 14.76 -5.77 35.12
C GLN A 7 13.31 -6.11 34.75
N ARG A 8 12.36 -6.07 35.72
CA ARG A 8 10.92 -6.24 35.40
C ARG A 8 10.35 -5.07 34.61
N SER A 9 10.82 -3.84 34.83
CA SER A 9 10.45 -2.67 34.06
C SER A 9 10.91 -2.80 32.61
N PHE A 10 12.20 -3.11 32.38
CA PHE A 10 12.77 -3.33 31.04
C PHE A 10 12.14 -4.53 30.31
N ARG A 11 11.79 -5.60 31.04
CA ARG A 11 11.10 -6.74 30.43
C ARG A 11 9.65 -6.39 30.08
N ARG A 12 8.93 -5.65 30.92
CA ARG A 12 7.58 -5.12 30.60
C ARG A 12 7.61 -4.11 29.46
N GLU A 13 8.63 -3.25 29.40
CA GLU A 13 8.79 -2.32 28.29
C GLU A 13 9.05 -3.06 26.97
N ARG A 14 9.94 -4.06 26.94
CA ARG A 14 10.14 -4.93 25.76
C ARG A 14 8.89 -5.74 25.38
N GLU A 15 8.18 -6.29 26.36
CA GLU A 15 6.92 -7.02 26.12
C GLU A 15 5.81 -6.09 25.62
N MET A 16 5.77 -4.82 26.07
CA MET A 16 4.85 -3.81 25.56
C MET A 16 5.23 -3.29 24.16
N GLU A 17 6.52 -3.24 23.81
CA GLU A 17 7.00 -2.88 22.47
C GLU A 17 6.56 -3.88 21.41
N HIS A 18 6.32 -5.14 21.77
CA HIS A 18 5.86 -6.20 20.88
C HIS A 18 4.35 -6.42 20.88
N THR A 19 3.60 -5.79 21.81
CA THR A 19 2.14 -5.90 21.87
C THR A 19 1.47 -4.82 21.06
N GLY A 20 0.60 -5.21 20.14
CA GLY A 20 -0.17 -4.29 19.31
C GLY A 20 -0.29 -4.76 17.87
N MET A 21 -1.04 -4.01 17.09
CA MET A 21 -1.18 -4.26 15.65
C MET A 21 0.17 -4.07 14.95
N LYS A 22 0.58 -5.06 14.16
CA LYS A 22 1.74 -4.96 13.26
C LYS A 22 1.39 -4.09 12.06
N ILE A 23 2.32 -3.25 11.65
CA ILE A 23 2.12 -2.21 10.65
C ILE A 23 3.15 -2.37 9.54
N CYS A 24 2.69 -2.62 8.34
CA CYS A 24 3.53 -2.61 7.14
C CYS A 24 3.47 -1.24 6.46
N ILE A 25 4.48 -0.92 5.69
CA ILE A 25 4.51 0.27 4.84
C ILE A 25 4.28 -0.15 3.39
N ARG A 26 3.40 0.58 2.71
CA ARG A 26 3.20 0.54 1.28
C ARG A 26 3.48 1.93 0.73
N MET A 27 4.37 2.04 -0.25
CA MET A 27 4.66 3.28 -0.94
C MET A 27 4.07 3.21 -2.34
N ASP A 28 3.13 4.11 -2.62
CA ASP A 28 2.45 4.21 -3.90
C ASP A 28 3.18 5.21 -4.82
N ASP A 29 2.80 5.23 -6.10
CA ASP A 29 3.22 6.23 -7.10
C ASP A 29 4.75 6.23 -7.37
N ILE A 30 5.35 5.03 -7.43
CA ILE A 30 6.77 4.89 -7.74
C ILE A 30 6.96 4.88 -9.25
N THR A 31 7.66 5.92 -9.76
CA THR A 31 7.88 6.15 -11.18
C THR A 31 9.34 6.58 -11.44
N PRO A 32 9.85 6.48 -12.69
CA PRO A 32 11.19 6.98 -13.01
C PRO A 32 11.40 8.47 -12.73
N ASP A 33 10.32 9.25 -12.80
CA ASP A 33 10.25 10.70 -12.73
C ASP A 33 9.58 11.25 -11.47
N MET A 34 9.46 10.44 -10.41
CA MET A 34 8.96 10.83 -9.09
C MET A 34 9.88 11.84 -8.38
N ASP A 35 9.45 12.41 -7.26
CA ASP A 35 10.33 13.19 -6.36
C ASP A 35 11.36 12.27 -5.69
N TRP A 36 12.50 12.08 -6.36
CA TRP A 36 13.57 11.19 -5.91
C TRP A 36 14.15 11.59 -4.56
N LYS A 37 14.24 12.87 -4.28
CA LYS A 37 14.77 13.39 -3.01
C LYS A 37 13.87 12.94 -1.84
N LYS A 38 12.56 13.04 -1.99
CA LYS A 38 11.62 12.61 -0.96
C LYS A 38 11.57 11.08 -0.84
N PHE A 39 11.60 10.37 -1.96
CA PHE A 39 11.65 8.91 -1.96
C PHE A 39 12.89 8.41 -1.20
N LEU A 40 14.08 8.88 -1.54
CA LEU A 40 15.33 8.47 -0.88
C LEU A 40 15.33 8.81 0.61
N ARG A 41 14.84 10.00 0.98
CA ARG A 41 14.70 10.41 2.38
C ARG A 41 13.77 9.47 3.18
N PHE A 42 12.69 8.98 2.57
CA PHE A 42 11.81 8.02 3.22
C PHE A 42 12.44 6.62 3.27
N LYS A 43 13.14 6.22 2.22
CA LYS A 43 13.93 4.98 2.18
C LYS A 43 14.96 4.94 3.32
N GLU A 44 15.72 6.03 3.52
CA GLU A 44 16.66 6.13 4.64
C GLU A 44 16.01 5.89 6.01
N LEU A 45 14.78 6.40 6.22
CA LEU A 45 14.03 6.10 7.43
C LEU A 45 13.66 4.62 7.52
N CYS A 46 13.22 4.02 6.43
CA CYS A 46 12.90 2.59 6.40
C CYS A 46 14.13 1.73 6.70
N ASP A 47 15.27 2.06 6.13
CA ASP A 47 16.53 1.35 6.36
C ASP A 47 17.01 1.49 7.82
N LEU A 48 16.95 2.70 8.38
CA LEU A 48 17.33 2.96 9.78
C LEU A 48 16.54 2.11 10.78
N TYR A 49 15.29 1.83 10.49
CA TYR A 49 14.40 1.03 11.34
C TYR A 49 14.18 -0.41 10.83
N GLN A 50 14.95 -0.83 9.81
CA GLN A 50 14.90 -2.17 9.21
C GLN A 50 13.50 -2.57 8.72
N VAL A 51 12.71 -1.61 8.25
CA VAL A 51 11.39 -1.83 7.64
C VAL A 51 11.57 -1.98 6.15
N LYS A 52 11.10 -3.09 5.56
CA LYS A 52 11.10 -3.32 4.11
C LYS A 52 9.68 -3.13 3.57
N PRO A 53 9.41 -2.01 2.87
CA PRO A 53 8.11 -1.72 2.29
C PRO A 53 7.71 -2.63 1.14
N LEU A 54 6.42 -2.57 0.78
CA LEU A 54 5.94 -2.84 -0.55
C LEU A 54 5.93 -1.53 -1.33
N ILE A 55 6.42 -1.54 -2.57
CA ILE A 55 6.38 -0.39 -3.47
C ILE A 55 5.46 -0.69 -4.66
N GLY A 56 4.59 0.26 -4.98
CA GLY A 56 3.71 0.22 -6.14
C GLY A 56 4.33 1.00 -7.29
N ILE A 57 4.79 0.27 -8.31
CA ILE A 57 5.41 0.86 -9.49
C ILE A 57 4.36 1.04 -10.58
N VAL A 58 4.28 2.25 -11.11
CA VAL A 58 3.51 2.56 -12.32
C VAL A 58 4.35 2.19 -13.54
N PRO A 59 3.98 1.16 -14.32
CA PRO A 59 4.82 0.65 -15.41
C PRO A 59 5.09 1.67 -16.53
N LYS A 60 4.07 2.46 -16.88
CA LYS A 60 4.14 3.50 -17.92
C LYS A 60 3.45 4.76 -17.41
N ASN A 61 4.17 5.58 -16.64
CA ASN A 61 3.57 6.78 -16.06
C ASN A 61 3.15 7.80 -17.13
N GLU A 62 1.87 8.09 -17.22
CA GLU A 62 1.30 9.16 -18.05
C GLU A 62 0.57 10.22 -17.18
N ASP A 63 0.54 10.05 -15.85
CA ASP A 63 0.01 11.04 -14.93
C ASP A 63 1.01 12.18 -14.72
N LYS A 64 0.69 13.33 -15.28
CA LYS A 64 1.53 14.54 -15.17
C LYS A 64 1.76 14.99 -13.73
N ALA A 65 0.88 14.65 -12.79
CA ALA A 65 1.05 14.98 -11.38
C ALA A 65 2.18 14.17 -10.72
N LEU A 66 2.57 13.05 -11.31
CA LEU A 66 3.67 12.21 -10.85
C LEU A 66 5.00 12.49 -11.56
N GLN A 67 5.00 13.29 -12.63
CA GLN A 67 6.19 13.69 -13.38
C GLN A 67 6.82 14.91 -12.71
N ILE A 68 7.70 14.69 -11.75
CA ILE A 68 8.27 15.73 -10.87
C ILE A 68 9.74 16.00 -11.22
N ASP A 69 10.56 14.95 -11.23
CA ASP A 69 11.98 15.03 -11.58
C ASP A 69 12.21 14.55 -13.03
N ALA A 70 13.41 14.76 -13.58
CA ALA A 70 13.81 14.13 -14.82
C ALA A 70 13.83 12.59 -14.63
N PRO A 71 13.34 11.81 -15.62
CA PRO A 71 13.32 10.36 -15.52
C PRO A 71 14.72 9.79 -15.28
N ARG A 72 14.83 8.93 -14.30
CA ARG A 72 16.09 8.32 -13.90
C ARG A 72 16.44 7.15 -14.81
N ALA A 73 17.57 7.21 -15.50
CA ALA A 73 17.97 6.22 -16.48
C ALA A 73 18.20 4.83 -15.88
N ASP A 74 18.69 4.75 -14.63
CA ASP A 74 18.95 3.50 -13.91
C ASP A 74 17.76 3.05 -13.03
N PHE A 75 16.55 3.55 -13.31
CA PHE A 75 15.35 3.27 -12.49
C PHE A 75 15.12 1.77 -12.28
N TRP A 76 15.11 0.99 -13.35
CA TRP A 76 14.81 -0.44 -13.27
C TRP A 76 15.93 -1.24 -12.59
N ASP A 77 17.19 -0.82 -12.75
CA ASP A 77 18.32 -1.41 -12.01
C ASP A 77 18.17 -1.16 -10.52
N TYR A 78 17.80 0.06 -10.16
CA TYR A 78 17.54 0.45 -8.78
C TYR A 78 16.37 -0.34 -8.17
N ILE A 79 15.27 -0.52 -8.92
CA ILE A 79 14.13 -1.33 -8.46
C ILE A 79 14.53 -2.78 -8.23
N ARG A 80 15.31 -3.39 -9.14
CA ARG A 80 15.83 -4.75 -8.93
C ARG A 80 16.73 -4.85 -7.70
N GLN A 81 17.51 -3.81 -7.42
CA GLN A 81 18.32 -3.76 -6.21
C GLN A 81 17.44 -3.74 -4.96
N LEU A 82 16.40 -2.91 -4.91
CA LEU A 82 15.45 -2.87 -3.79
C LEU A 82 14.80 -4.25 -3.57
N GLN A 83 14.43 -4.93 -4.65
CA GLN A 83 13.85 -6.29 -4.56
C GLN A 83 14.86 -7.28 -3.93
N LYS A 84 16.14 -7.23 -4.33
CA LYS A 84 17.22 -8.03 -3.71
C LYS A 84 17.44 -7.69 -2.24
N GLU A 85 17.22 -6.44 -1.86
CA GLU A 85 17.27 -5.97 -0.46
C GLU A 85 16.05 -6.39 0.37
N GLY A 86 15.06 -7.08 -0.23
CA GLY A 86 13.88 -7.61 0.42
C GLY A 86 12.66 -6.68 0.42
N TRP A 87 12.66 -5.63 -0.41
CA TRP A 87 11.46 -4.86 -0.71
C TRP A 87 10.57 -5.67 -1.65
N LEU A 88 9.26 -5.58 -1.46
CA LEU A 88 8.31 -6.20 -2.37
C LEU A 88 7.86 -5.19 -3.45
N ILE A 89 7.55 -5.72 -4.63
CA ILE A 89 7.11 -4.91 -5.75
C ILE A 89 5.68 -5.30 -6.10
N ALA A 90 4.83 -4.31 -6.34
CA ALA A 90 3.50 -4.47 -6.89
C ALA A 90 3.37 -3.68 -8.18
N GLN A 91 2.60 -4.18 -9.13
CA GLN A 91 2.16 -3.40 -10.28
C GLN A 91 1.08 -2.41 -9.82
N HIS A 92 1.35 -1.11 -9.96
CA HIS A 92 0.43 -0.04 -9.60
C HIS A 92 -0.29 0.50 -10.84
N GLY A 93 -1.35 -0.21 -11.23
CA GLY A 93 -2.05 0.07 -12.47
C GLY A 93 -1.19 -0.12 -13.72
N TYR A 94 -1.35 0.76 -14.68
CA TYR A 94 -0.56 0.80 -15.92
C TYR A 94 -0.04 2.21 -16.21
N THR A 95 -0.93 3.18 -16.43
CA THR A 95 -0.56 4.57 -16.77
C THR A 95 -0.77 5.55 -15.63
N HIS A 96 -1.51 5.15 -14.60
CA HIS A 96 -2.00 5.98 -13.50
C HIS A 96 -2.96 7.10 -13.93
N VAL A 97 -3.57 6.97 -15.12
CA VAL A 97 -4.56 7.93 -15.64
C VAL A 97 -5.96 7.42 -15.36
N TYR A 98 -6.77 8.21 -14.67
CA TYR A 98 -8.14 7.82 -14.35
C TYR A 98 -9.05 7.96 -15.58
N ALA A 99 -9.61 6.84 -16.04
CA ALA A 99 -10.47 6.74 -17.21
C ALA A 99 -11.96 6.95 -16.89
N THR A 100 -12.38 6.63 -15.66
CA THR A 100 -13.80 6.66 -15.26
C THR A 100 -14.02 7.39 -13.94
N LYS A 101 -15.32 7.66 -13.66
CA LYS A 101 -15.80 8.15 -12.35
C LYS A 101 -16.44 7.04 -11.52
N GLU A 102 -16.09 5.80 -11.79
CA GLU A 102 -16.60 4.64 -11.06
C GLU A 102 -15.73 4.32 -9.83
N ALA A 103 -16.40 4.19 -8.70
CA ALA A 103 -15.71 3.87 -7.44
C ALA A 103 -15.38 2.38 -7.27
N GLY A 104 -15.99 1.51 -8.06
CA GLY A 104 -15.78 0.07 -8.05
C GLY A 104 -16.26 -0.62 -6.75
N LEU A 105 -15.61 -1.74 -6.44
CA LEU A 105 -15.98 -2.61 -5.30
C LEU A 105 -15.37 -2.17 -3.96
N PHE A 106 -14.46 -1.21 -3.97
CA PHE A 106 -13.89 -0.60 -2.76
C PHE A 106 -13.93 0.92 -2.90
N PRO A 107 -15.09 1.57 -2.68
CA PRO A 107 -15.37 2.95 -3.04
C PRO A 107 -14.72 3.97 -2.11
N LEU A 108 -13.40 3.91 -1.99
CA LEU A 108 -12.61 4.87 -1.23
C LEU A 108 -12.37 6.18 -2.00
N ASN A 109 -12.29 6.07 -3.33
CA ASN A 109 -12.22 7.19 -4.27
C ASN A 109 -13.39 7.14 -5.26
N GLY A 110 -13.61 8.24 -5.97
CA GLY A 110 -14.65 8.36 -7.01
C GLY A 110 -14.08 8.40 -8.43
N PHE A 111 -12.87 7.88 -8.63
CA PHE A 111 -12.21 7.80 -9.94
C PHE A 111 -11.50 6.46 -10.06
N SER A 112 -11.35 5.95 -11.27
CA SER A 112 -10.65 4.70 -11.51
C SER A 112 -9.91 4.69 -12.84
N GLU A 113 -8.76 4.05 -12.86
CA GLU A 113 -8.09 3.61 -14.07
C GLU A 113 -8.77 2.35 -14.62
N PHE A 114 -9.39 1.53 -13.77
CA PHE A 114 -9.91 0.20 -14.12
C PHE A 114 -11.42 0.05 -13.95
N ALA A 115 -11.99 0.36 -12.77
CA ALA A 115 -13.42 0.14 -12.53
C ALA A 115 -14.29 0.88 -13.53
N GLY A 116 -15.25 0.18 -14.14
CA GLY A 116 -16.13 0.71 -15.17
C GLY A 116 -15.53 0.74 -16.58
N VAL A 117 -14.31 0.25 -16.76
CA VAL A 117 -13.68 0.02 -18.07
C VAL A 117 -13.99 -1.40 -18.55
N GLU A 118 -14.10 -1.59 -19.86
CA GLU A 118 -14.36 -2.92 -20.45
C GLU A 118 -13.26 -3.93 -20.11
N TYR A 119 -13.65 -5.20 -19.98
CA TYR A 119 -12.73 -6.27 -19.60
C TYR A 119 -11.48 -6.37 -20.49
N SER A 120 -11.66 -6.28 -21.80
CA SER A 120 -10.57 -6.39 -22.78
C SER A 120 -9.53 -5.28 -22.59
N GLU A 121 -9.97 -4.07 -22.30
CA GLU A 121 -9.09 -2.91 -22.08
C GLU A 121 -8.35 -3.04 -20.73
N GLN A 122 -9.06 -3.46 -19.67
CA GLN A 122 -8.42 -3.72 -18.37
C GLN A 122 -7.37 -4.83 -18.48
N TYR A 123 -7.70 -5.94 -19.17
CA TYR A 123 -6.78 -7.05 -19.38
C TYR A 123 -5.51 -6.61 -20.13
N GLU A 124 -5.69 -5.87 -21.23
CA GLU A 124 -4.56 -5.40 -22.05
C GLU A 124 -3.68 -4.41 -21.27
N ALA A 125 -4.27 -3.47 -20.54
CA ALA A 125 -3.51 -2.52 -19.71
C ALA A 125 -2.68 -3.24 -18.63
N ILE A 126 -3.27 -4.20 -17.91
CA ILE A 126 -2.55 -4.97 -16.88
C ILE A 126 -1.44 -5.81 -17.52
N LYS A 127 -1.74 -6.44 -18.67
CA LYS A 127 -0.77 -7.26 -19.43
C LYS A 127 0.41 -6.43 -19.90
N LEU A 128 0.19 -5.28 -20.51
CA LEU A 128 1.26 -4.37 -20.94
C LEU A 128 2.15 -3.94 -19.77
N GLY A 129 1.56 -3.65 -18.61
CA GLY A 129 2.33 -3.36 -17.40
C GLY A 129 3.17 -4.56 -16.93
N GLN A 130 2.61 -5.76 -16.98
CA GLN A 130 3.34 -6.99 -16.67
C GLN A 130 4.49 -7.26 -17.66
N ASP A 131 4.27 -7.02 -18.95
CA ASP A 131 5.28 -7.21 -20.00
C ASP A 131 6.47 -6.25 -19.78
N ILE A 132 6.22 -4.97 -19.44
CA ILE A 132 7.26 -4.01 -19.04
C ILE A 132 8.07 -4.54 -17.85
N PHE A 133 7.41 -5.07 -16.83
CA PHE A 133 8.10 -5.63 -15.66
C PHE A 133 9.01 -6.81 -16.07
N ARG A 134 8.52 -7.73 -16.90
CA ARG A 134 9.29 -8.88 -17.42
C ARG A 134 10.48 -8.45 -18.25
N GLU A 135 10.33 -7.45 -19.12
CA GLU A 135 11.43 -6.89 -19.94
C GLU A 135 12.56 -6.34 -19.05
N HIS A 136 12.21 -5.85 -17.86
CA HIS A 136 13.17 -5.36 -16.88
C HIS A 136 13.56 -6.38 -15.81
N GLY A 137 13.19 -7.66 -15.98
CA GLY A 137 13.57 -8.74 -15.06
C GLY A 137 12.91 -8.65 -13.68
N ILE A 138 11.70 -8.07 -13.61
CA ILE A 138 10.89 -8.00 -12.40
C ILE A 138 9.71 -8.94 -12.52
N GLU A 139 9.55 -9.81 -11.51
CA GLU A 139 8.40 -10.68 -11.39
C GLU A 139 7.60 -10.32 -10.14
N THR A 140 6.28 -10.22 -10.31
CA THR A 140 5.35 -10.01 -9.21
C THR A 140 3.98 -10.59 -9.54
N ASP A 141 3.28 -11.06 -8.51
CA ASP A 141 1.88 -11.47 -8.55
C ASP A 141 1.00 -10.55 -7.70
N ILE A 142 1.53 -9.36 -7.36
CA ILE A 142 0.89 -8.36 -6.49
C ILE A 142 0.39 -7.21 -7.35
N PHE A 143 -0.91 -6.95 -7.27
CA PHE A 143 -1.52 -5.78 -7.88
C PHE A 143 -1.90 -4.74 -6.83
N MET A 144 -1.68 -3.49 -7.16
CA MET A 144 -2.01 -2.32 -6.36
C MET A 144 -2.88 -1.41 -7.24
N ALA A 145 -4.16 -1.30 -6.91
CA ALA A 145 -5.08 -0.52 -7.72
C ALA A 145 -4.88 0.99 -7.51
N PRO A 146 -4.64 1.79 -8.58
CA PRO A 146 -4.64 3.23 -8.49
C PRO A 146 -5.98 3.74 -7.94
N GLY A 147 -5.89 4.71 -7.01
CA GLY A 147 -7.08 5.20 -6.33
C GLY A 147 -7.83 4.14 -5.50
N HIS A 148 -7.26 2.97 -5.26
CA HIS A 148 -7.89 1.83 -4.56
C HIS A 148 -9.16 1.31 -5.28
N SER A 149 -9.32 1.58 -6.56
CA SER A 149 -10.55 1.31 -7.30
C SER A 149 -10.39 0.17 -8.31
N TYR A 150 -11.29 -0.81 -8.23
CA TYR A 150 -11.31 -2.02 -9.05
C TYR A 150 -12.74 -2.61 -9.10
N ASP A 151 -13.01 -3.45 -10.09
CA ASP A 151 -14.29 -4.13 -10.24
C ASP A 151 -14.14 -5.64 -10.53
N LYS A 152 -15.20 -6.31 -10.97
CA LYS A 152 -15.16 -7.73 -11.29
C LYS A 152 -14.34 -8.03 -12.55
N HIS A 153 -14.30 -7.12 -13.52
CA HIS A 153 -13.46 -7.23 -14.72
C HIS A 153 -11.99 -7.18 -14.34
N THR A 154 -11.63 -6.28 -13.41
CA THR A 154 -10.26 -6.22 -12.86
C THR A 154 -9.82 -7.54 -12.25
N PHE A 155 -10.67 -8.18 -11.42
CA PHE A 155 -10.33 -9.47 -10.84
C PHE A 155 -10.16 -10.57 -11.88
N LYS A 156 -11.05 -10.62 -12.88
CA LYS A 156 -10.94 -11.59 -13.96
C LYS A 156 -9.66 -11.40 -14.78
N ALA A 157 -9.29 -10.15 -15.09
CA ALA A 157 -8.06 -9.83 -15.81
C ALA A 157 -6.82 -10.23 -15.00
N LEU A 158 -6.77 -9.86 -13.71
CA LEU A 158 -5.68 -10.21 -12.81
C LEU A 158 -5.47 -11.73 -12.71
N GLN A 159 -6.55 -12.50 -12.50
CA GLN A 159 -6.48 -13.96 -12.41
C GLN A 159 -5.95 -14.60 -13.69
N ASN A 160 -6.39 -14.13 -14.85
CA ASN A 160 -5.94 -14.63 -16.15
C ASN A 160 -4.46 -14.29 -16.46
N LEU A 161 -3.91 -13.30 -15.75
CA LEU A 161 -2.51 -12.86 -15.83
C LEU A 161 -1.66 -13.36 -14.65
N ASN A 162 -2.21 -14.28 -13.83
CA ASN A 162 -1.55 -14.87 -12.66
C ASN A 162 -1.20 -13.87 -11.54
N TYR A 163 -2.00 -12.80 -11.40
CA TYR A 163 -1.98 -11.98 -10.21
C TYR A 163 -2.95 -12.55 -9.18
N TRP A 164 -2.46 -12.84 -7.97
CA TRP A 164 -3.25 -13.46 -6.91
C TRP A 164 -3.40 -12.58 -5.67
N ARG A 165 -2.62 -11.50 -5.59
CA ARG A 165 -2.56 -10.62 -4.43
C ARG A 165 -2.97 -9.21 -4.78
N ILE A 166 -3.86 -8.65 -3.95
CA ILE A 166 -4.31 -7.26 -4.04
C ILE A 166 -4.03 -6.56 -2.70
N THR A 167 -3.52 -5.33 -2.74
CA THR A 167 -3.07 -4.63 -1.54
C THR A 167 -4.03 -3.54 -1.10
N ASP A 168 -5.32 -3.81 -1.22
CA ASP A 168 -6.42 -2.90 -0.92
C ASP A 168 -7.45 -3.57 -0.02
N GLY A 169 -8.45 -2.79 0.43
CA GLY A 169 -9.46 -3.26 1.35
C GLY A 169 -9.13 -2.98 2.82
N PHE A 170 -10.14 -3.09 3.71
CA PHE A 170 -9.97 -2.86 5.14
C PHE A 170 -10.01 -4.17 5.93
N GLY A 171 -9.14 -4.29 6.93
CA GLY A 171 -9.10 -5.47 7.78
C GLY A 171 -8.00 -5.41 8.84
N LYS A 172 -7.92 -6.49 9.63
CA LYS A 172 -6.87 -6.67 10.65
C LYS A 172 -5.97 -7.87 10.35
N ARG A 173 -6.16 -8.52 9.21
CA ARG A 173 -5.33 -9.60 8.68
C ARG A 173 -5.68 -9.83 7.21
N PRO A 174 -4.82 -10.50 6.43
CA PRO A 174 -5.13 -10.90 5.07
C PRO A 174 -6.41 -11.69 4.98
N TYR A 175 -7.13 -11.56 3.88
CA TYR A 175 -8.37 -12.30 3.66
C TYR A 175 -8.52 -12.75 2.22
N PHE A 176 -9.22 -13.86 2.05
CA PHE A 176 -9.52 -14.46 0.77
C PHE A 176 -10.94 -14.10 0.33
N ARG A 177 -11.09 -13.60 -0.89
CA ARG A 177 -12.36 -13.27 -1.53
C ARG A 177 -12.18 -13.16 -3.04
N HIS A 178 -13.18 -13.52 -3.82
CA HIS A 178 -13.15 -13.47 -5.30
C HIS A 178 -11.93 -14.20 -5.91
N ASN A 179 -11.51 -15.32 -5.32
CA ASN A 179 -10.30 -16.05 -5.69
C ASN A 179 -9.01 -15.22 -5.63
N MET A 180 -8.98 -14.15 -4.84
CA MET A 180 -7.85 -13.27 -4.61
C MET A 180 -7.53 -13.17 -3.12
N ILE A 181 -6.29 -12.92 -2.78
CA ILE A 181 -5.85 -12.61 -1.42
C ILE A 181 -5.71 -11.10 -1.28
N PHE A 182 -6.44 -10.55 -0.32
CA PHE A 182 -6.42 -9.12 -0.01
C PHE A 182 -5.52 -8.83 1.19
N TYR A 183 -4.63 -7.87 1.04
CA TYR A 183 -3.77 -7.36 2.11
C TYR A 183 -4.29 -6.00 2.55
N PRO A 184 -4.84 -5.88 3.78
CA PRO A 184 -5.62 -4.72 4.17
C PRO A 184 -4.77 -3.48 4.40
N ILE A 185 -5.30 -2.34 3.97
CA ILE A 185 -4.81 -1.02 4.33
C ILE A 185 -5.53 -0.48 5.57
N SER A 186 -4.91 0.47 6.24
CA SER A 186 -5.49 1.09 7.42
C SER A 186 -6.60 2.08 7.06
N HIS A 187 -7.77 1.91 7.64
CA HIS A 187 -8.81 2.94 7.55
C HIS A 187 -8.47 4.18 8.37
N SER A 188 -7.64 4.05 9.40
CA SER A 188 -7.18 5.14 10.26
C SER A 188 -5.88 4.75 10.96
N GLN A 189 -4.79 5.50 10.70
CA GLN A 189 -3.51 5.30 11.38
C GLN A 189 -3.66 5.40 12.91
N LYS A 190 -4.44 6.39 13.39
CA LYS A 190 -4.69 6.56 14.83
C LYS A 190 -5.37 5.34 15.47
N SER A 191 -6.33 4.74 14.79
CA SER A 191 -7.01 3.51 15.26
C SER A 191 -6.08 2.29 15.23
N ALA A 192 -5.27 2.15 14.18
CA ALA A 192 -4.28 1.08 14.06
C ALA A 192 -3.22 1.14 15.18
N LEU A 193 -2.73 2.34 15.51
CA LEU A 193 -1.77 2.55 16.59
C LEU A 193 -2.33 2.21 17.98
N LYS A 194 -3.65 2.29 18.17
CA LYS A 194 -4.34 1.92 19.41
C LYS A 194 -4.75 0.45 19.47
N ALA A 195 -4.75 -0.26 18.34
CA ALA A 195 -5.21 -1.63 18.27
C ALA A 195 -4.22 -2.58 18.96
N LYS A 196 -4.77 -3.56 19.70
CA LYS A 196 -3.99 -4.50 20.53
C LYS A 196 -3.40 -5.67 19.73
N SER A 197 -3.91 -5.95 18.52
CA SER A 197 -3.46 -7.05 17.69
C SER A 197 -3.90 -6.91 16.23
N GLY A 198 -3.35 -7.74 15.36
CA GLY A 198 -3.65 -7.80 13.94
C GLY A 198 -2.55 -7.19 13.08
N TYR A 199 -2.83 -7.06 11.79
CA TYR A 199 -1.94 -6.52 10.77
C TYR A 199 -2.68 -5.47 9.94
N THR A 200 -1.95 -4.45 9.53
CA THR A 200 -2.46 -3.42 8.62
C THR A 200 -1.33 -2.76 7.85
N THR A 201 -1.66 -2.01 6.82
CA THR A 201 -0.70 -1.29 6.01
C THR A 201 -0.95 0.21 6.09
N PHE A 202 0.09 1.00 6.27
CA PHE A 202 0.05 2.44 6.09
C PHE A 202 0.48 2.77 4.66
N VAL A 203 -0.42 3.42 3.94
CA VAL A 203 -0.16 3.91 2.58
C VAL A 203 0.59 5.24 2.67
N VAL A 204 1.65 5.38 1.90
CA VAL A 204 2.55 6.53 1.86
C VAL A 204 2.75 6.97 0.41
N HIS A 205 2.47 8.24 0.12
CA HIS A 205 2.77 8.89 -1.15
C HIS A 205 3.91 9.88 -0.91
N THR A 206 5.14 9.45 -1.15
CA THR A 206 6.34 10.26 -0.83
C THR A 206 6.37 11.59 -1.57
N ASN A 207 5.88 11.62 -2.80
CA ASN A 207 5.78 12.84 -3.63
C ASN A 207 5.01 13.97 -2.91
N MET A 208 4.01 13.62 -2.11
CA MET A 208 3.15 14.58 -1.40
C MET A 208 3.63 14.93 0.01
N MET A 209 4.68 14.26 0.53
CA MET A 209 5.16 14.50 1.89
C MET A 209 5.84 15.85 2.04
N ASN A 210 5.59 16.50 3.17
CA ASN A 210 6.33 17.66 3.66
C ASN A 210 7.21 17.30 4.87
N ASP A 211 8.02 18.23 5.36
CA ASP A 211 8.94 18.00 6.48
C ASP A 211 8.25 17.51 7.77
N ASN A 212 7.02 17.94 8.02
CA ASN A 212 6.26 17.48 9.20
C ASN A 212 5.85 16.01 9.04
N ASP A 213 5.57 15.56 7.82
CA ASP A 213 5.26 14.15 7.55
C ASP A 213 6.49 13.27 7.81
N PHE A 214 7.67 13.67 7.34
CA PHE A 214 8.94 12.97 7.63
C PHE A 214 9.24 12.92 9.13
N LYS A 215 9.10 14.05 9.84
CA LYS A 215 9.25 14.10 11.31
C LYS A 215 8.26 13.18 12.00
N ARG A 216 7.01 13.16 11.54
CA ARG A 216 5.95 12.27 12.06
C ARG A 216 6.29 10.80 11.86
N TYR A 217 6.72 10.37 10.67
CA TYR A 217 7.10 8.98 10.44
C TYR A 217 8.34 8.58 11.24
N LYS A 218 9.36 9.44 11.34
CA LYS A 218 10.52 9.22 12.22
C LYS A 218 10.09 9.01 13.67
N HIS A 219 9.16 9.83 14.18
CA HIS A 219 8.61 9.67 15.53
C HIS A 219 7.83 8.36 15.67
N LEU A 220 6.99 7.99 14.69
CA LEU A 220 6.21 6.75 14.70
C LEU A 220 7.13 5.52 14.72
N PHE A 221 8.12 5.46 13.84
CA PHE A 221 9.07 4.33 13.78
C PHE A 221 9.81 4.17 15.10
N ARG A 222 10.31 5.28 15.67
CA ARG A 222 10.99 5.26 16.96
C ARG A 222 10.07 4.82 18.10
N LYS A 223 8.85 5.41 18.19
CA LYS A 223 7.92 5.17 19.30
C LYS A 223 7.30 3.78 19.27
N TYR A 224 7.07 3.24 18.09
CA TYR A 224 6.42 1.95 17.88
C TYR A 224 7.37 0.94 17.22
N GLN A 225 8.66 1.05 17.54
CA GLN A 225 9.67 0.09 17.09
C GLN A 225 9.23 -1.34 17.43
N GLY A 226 9.45 -2.29 16.50
CA GLY A 226 8.98 -3.67 16.65
C GLY A 226 7.50 -3.90 16.29
N ARG A 227 6.73 -2.82 16.06
CA ARG A 227 5.39 -2.93 15.46
C ARG A 227 5.40 -2.61 13.96
N PHE A 228 6.32 -1.78 13.49
CA PHE A 228 6.60 -1.64 12.07
C PHE A 228 7.43 -2.82 11.61
N VAL A 229 6.91 -3.56 10.64
CA VAL A 229 7.47 -4.82 10.16
C VAL A 229 7.61 -4.81 8.65
N SER A 230 8.47 -5.66 8.12
CA SER A 230 8.61 -5.82 6.68
C SER A 230 7.33 -6.36 6.05
N TYR A 231 7.02 -5.91 4.85
CA TYR A 231 5.76 -6.30 4.20
C TYR A 231 5.69 -7.81 3.94
N SER A 232 6.84 -8.46 3.76
CA SER A 232 6.94 -9.91 3.60
C SER A 232 6.39 -10.70 4.81
N GLU A 233 6.43 -10.14 6.03
CA GLU A 233 5.83 -10.79 7.19
C GLU A 233 4.31 -10.92 7.05
N LEU A 234 3.66 -9.96 6.39
CA LEU A 234 2.22 -10.00 6.15
C LEU A 234 1.83 -11.16 5.21
N PHE A 235 2.73 -11.57 4.32
CA PHE A 235 2.52 -12.70 3.40
C PHE A 235 2.59 -14.06 4.09
N GLN A 236 3.20 -14.14 5.27
CA GLN A 236 3.23 -15.35 6.09
C GLN A 236 1.93 -15.58 6.87
N ILE A 237 1.03 -14.60 6.89
CA ILE A 237 -0.22 -14.68 7.62
C ILE A 237 -1.27 -15.36 6.76
N GLU A 238 -1.77 -16.48 7.25
CA GLU A 238 -2.82 -17.24 6.56
C GLU A 238 -4.08 -16.39 6.37
N PRO A 239 -4.58 -16.24 5.12
CA PRO A 239 -5.76 -15.46 4.84
C PRO A 239 -7.02 -16.10 5.42
N VAL A 240 -7.92 -15.29 5.98
CA VAL A 240 -9.24 -15.77 6.42
C VAL A 240 -10.28 -15.54 5.34
N TYR A 241 -11.23 -16.45 5.19
CA TYR A 241 -12.35 -16.27 4.27
C TYR A 241 -13.20 -15.05 4.68
N ARG A 242 -13.50 -14.19 3.71
CA ARG A 242 -14.39 -13.03 3.89
C ARG A 242 -15.72 -13.24 3.21
N GLY A 243 -16.73 -13.60 3.99
CA GLY A 243 -18.11 -13.76 3.51
C GLY A 243 -18.80 -12.43 3.21
N PHE A 244 -19.98 -12.52 2.62
CA PHE A 244 -20.77 -11.39 2.10
C PHE A 244 -21.01 -10.26 3.14
N LEU A 245 -21.44 -10.60 4.37
CA LEU A 245 -21.74 -9.57 5.39
C LEU A 245 -20.51 -8.72 5.76
N LYS A 246 -19.34 -9.35 5.90
CA LYS A 246 -18.09 -8.62 6.18
C LYS A 246 -17.66 -7.76 5.01
N ALA A 247 -17.93 -8.22 3.80
CA ALA A 247 -17.64 -7.49 2.58
C ALA A 247 -18.57 -6.27 2.39
N ALA A 248 -19.86 -6.42 2.69
CA ALA A 248 -20.81 -5.32 2.68
C ALA A 248 -20.45 -4.26 3.72
N GLY A 249 -20.03 -4.67 4.92
CA GLY A 249 -19.53 -3.77 5.97
C GLY A 249 -18.27 -3.00 5.55
N GLU A 250 -17.35 -3.65 4.83
CA GLU A 250 -16.16 -3.02 4.26
C GLU A 250 -16.52 -1.97 3.20
N TYR A 251 -17.42 -2.32 2.29
CA TYR A 251 -17.92 -1.39 1.25
C TYR A 251 -18.53 -0.13 1.89
N LEU A 252 -19.43 -0.30 2.86
CA LEU A 252 -20.06 0.81 3.57
C LEU A 252 -19.04 1.69 4.31
N MET A 253 -18.02 1.06 4.92
CA MET A 253 -16.94 1.80 5.60
C MET A 253 -16.08 2.59 4.61
N ALA A 254 -15.74 2.02 3.45
CA ALA A 254 -15.00 2.70 2.40
C ALA A 254 -15.80 3.89 1.85
N TYR A 255 -17.09 3.69 1.57
CA TYR A 255 -18.00 4.73 1.08
C TYR A 255 -18.17 5.88 2.10
N ALA A 256 -18.39 5.56 3.37
CA ALA A 256 -18.47 6.57 4.43
C ALA A 256 -17.17 7.38 4.53
N LYS A 257 -16.01 6.73 4.45
CA LYS A 257 -14.71 7.41 4.44
C LYS A 257 -14.54 8.32 3.23
N HIS A 258 -14.98 7.89 2.05
CA HIS A 258 -14.99 8.73 0.84
C HIS A 258 -15.78 10.02 1.05
N ILE A 259 -17.01 9.94 1.59
CA ILE A 259 -17.82 11.12 1.88
C ILE A 259 -17.11 12.09 2.82
N ILE A 260 -16.50 11.55 3.90
CA ILE A 260 -15.75 12.37 4.86
C ILE A 260 -14.57 13.08 4.19
N LEU A 261 -13.78 12.36 3.39
CA LEU A 261 -12.63 12.92 2.70
C LEU A 261 -13.04 14.04 1.72
N ARG A 262 -14.10 13.83 0.93
CA ARG A 262 -14.65 14.88 0.04
C ARG A 262 -15.11 16.12 0.80
N ALA A 263 -15.75 15.94 1.97
CA ALA A 263 -16.18 17.07 2.81
C ALA A 263 -14.98 17.86 3.36
N VAL A 264 -13.91 17.19 3.77
CA VAL A 264 -12.68 17.83 4.26
C VAL A 264 -11.98 18.62 3.15
N VAL A 265 -11.87 18.05 1.95
CA VAL A 265 -11.25 18.74 0.80
C VAL A 265 -12.05 20.00 0.44
N LYS A 266 -13.39 19.91 0.37
CA LYS A 266 -14.24 21.08 0.10
C LYS A 266 -14.12 22.19 1.15
N ARG A 267 -13.88 21.85 2.42
CA ARG A 267 -13.67 22.84 3.50
C ARG A 267 -12.32 23.55 3.42
N LYS A 268 -11.30 22.90 2.89
CA LYS A 268 -9.96 23.50 2.71
C LYS A 268 -9.85 24.38 1.46
N ALA A 269 -10.75 24.20 0.49
CA ALA A 269 -10.81 24.98 -0.75
C ALA A 269 -11.69 26.23 -0.63
N LYS A 270 -12.35 26.43 0.50
CA LYS A 270 -13.06 27.66 0.91
C LYS A 270 -12.22 28.45 1.91
#